data_7d7e9dacc7f163689d11fb6e0861ea44
#
_entry.id   7d7e9dacc7f163689d11fb6e0861ea44
#
_cell.length_a   1.000
_cell.length_b   1.000
_cell.length_c   1.000
_cell.angle_alpha   90.00
_cell.angle_beta   90.00
_cell.angle_gamma   90.00
#
_symmetry.space_group_name_H-M   'P 1'
#
loop_
_entity.id
_entity.type
_entity.pdbx_description
1 polymer ?
#
loop_
_entity_poly.entity_id
_entity_poly.type
_entity_poly.pdbx_seq_one_letter_code
_entity_poly.pdbx_strand_id
1 'polypeptide(L)'
;MVEHVYLKMIWPIYLISIKKADVLVLATPVYFYGISAQMKTFIDRTYPIWQHLGKKDVYYIISAGLGEDIVERSLGDLDGFVEHLEEYEIKGKLYATNVMDAGLVTGKDIYKQAYEMGYLI
;
A
#
# COMPACT_ATOMS: atom_id res chain seq x y z
N MET A 1 -9.37 26.60 -5.16
CA MET A 1 -7.99 26.78 -4.62
C MET A 1 -7.21 25.48 -4.57
N VAL A 2 -7.82 24.39 -4.16
CA VAL A 2 -7.17 23.06 -4.09
C VAL A 2 -6.85 22.51 -5.48
N GLU A 3 -7.74 22.62 -6.45
CA GLU A 3 -7.52 22.17 -7.84
C GLU A 3 -6.32 22.85 -8.52
N HIS A 4 -6.04 24.11 -8.22
CA HIS A 4 -4.97 24.88 -8.87
C HIS A 4 -3.56 24.45 -8.42
N VAL A 5 -3.43 23.96 -7.20
CA VAL A 5 -2.16 23.43 -6.68
C VAL A 5 -1.83 22.07 -7.30
N TYR A 6 -2.84 21.26 -7.60
CA TYR A 6 -2.66 19.93 -8.19
C TYR A 6 -2.30 19.96 -9.68
N LEU A 7 -2.74 20.99 -10.42
CA LEU A 7 -2.50 21.10 -11.86
C LEU A 7 -1.03 21.29 -12.27
N LYS A 8 -0.17 21.71 -11.35
CA LYS A 8 1.27 21.93 -11.62
C LYS A 8 2.20 20.82 -11.13
N MET A 9 1.68 19.76 -10.54
CA MET A 9 2.47 18.66 -9.99
C MET A 9 2.19 17.37 -10.77
N ILE A 10 3.12 16.44 -10.73
CA ILE A 10 2.97 15.07 -11.29
C ILE A 10 1.81 14.28 -10.64
N TRP A 11 1.32 14.76 -9.50
CA TRP A 11 0.30 14.13 -8.67
C TRP A 11 -1.07 13.89 -9.34
N PRO A 12 -1.59 14.80 -10.19
CA PRO A 12 -2.84 14.55 -10.90
C PRO A 12 -2.86 13.25 -11.70
N ILE A 13 -1.71 12.85 -12.26
CA ILE A 13 -1.58 11.59 -13.02
C ILE A 13 -1.81 10.39 -12.10
N TYR A 14 -1.24 10.40 -10.89
CA TYR A 14 -1.45 9.34 -9.90
C TYR A 14 -2.90 9.27 -9.42
N LEU A 15 -3.55 10.41 -9.19
CA LEU A 15 -4.94 10.45 -8.76
C LEU A 15 -5.89 9.89 -9.84
N ILE A 16 -5.63 10.19 -11.10
CA ILE A 16 -6.39 9.62 -12.23
C ILE A 16 -6.15 8.10 -12.30
N SER A 17 -4.91 7.65 -12.14
CA SER A 17 -4.55 6.24 -12.18
C SER A 17 -5.23 5.46 -11.06
N ILE A 18 -5.24 5.98 -9.84
CA ILE A 18 -5.94 5.35 -8.71
C ILE A 18 -7.44 5.22 -8.98
N LYS A 19 -8.07 6.26 -9.51
CA LYS A 19 -9.50 6.22 -9.85
C LYS A 19 -9.82 5.12 -10.85
N LYS A 20 -8.96 4.91 -11.84
CA LYS A 20 -9.15 3.93 -12.92
C LYS A 20 -8.76 2.51 -12.53
N ALA A 21 -7.90 2.34 -11.53
CA ALA A 21 -7.44 1.04 -11.11
C ALA A 21 -8.54 0.26 -10.39
N ASP A 22 -8.69 -1.00 -10.71
CA ASP A 22 -9.56 -1.95 -9.99
C ASP A 22 -8.83 -2.60 -8.83
N VAL A 23 -7.49 -2.67 -8.91
CA VAL A 23 -6.62 -3.30 -7.93
C VAL A 23 -5.62 -2.29 -7.38
N LEU A 24 -5.48 -2.27 -6.06
CA LEU A 24 -4.45 -1.52 -5.34
C LEU A 24 -3.49 -2.48 -4.63
N VAL A 25 -2.22 -2.42 -4.98
CA VAL A 25 -1.15 -3.09 -4.23
C VAL A 25 -0.42 -2.05 -3.41
N LEU A 26 -0.63 -2.07 -2.10
CA LEU A 26 0.00 -1.16 -1.15
C LEU A 26 1.25 -1.83 -0.57
N ALA A 27 2.40 -1.43 -1.08
CA ALA A 27 3.70 -1.98 -0.68
C ALA A 27 4.50 -0.97 0.13
N THR A 28 4.93 -1.33 1.33
CA THR A 28 5.72 -0.45 2.22
C THR A 28 6.68 -1.25 3.09
N PRO A 29 7.90 -0.74 3.34
CA PRO A 29 8.70 -1.20 4.46
C PRO A 29 8.13 -0.67 5.78
N VAL A 30 8.51 -1.30 6.88
CA VAL A 30 8.24 -0.78 8.24
C VAL A 30 9.44 0.04 8.70
N TYR A 31 9.20 1.31 8.98
CA TYR A 31 10.17 2.22 9.59
C TYR A 31 9.62 2.74 10.91
N PHE A 32 10.35 2.50 12.02
CA PHE A 32 9.90 2.92 13.35
C PHE A 32 8.45 2.57 13.68
N TYR A 33 8.09 1.30 13.46
CA TYR A 33 6.75 0.75 13.74
C TYR A 33 5.61 1.32 12.88
N GLY A 34 5.93 1.99 11.80
CA GLY A 34 4.95 2.60 10.91
C GLY A 34 5.25 2.36 9.43
N ILE A 35 4.34 2.77 8.59
CA ILE A 35 4.54 2.80 7.14
C ILE A 35 5.58 3.84 6.75
N SER A 36 6.15 3.73 5.56
CA SER A 36 7.10 4.73 5.07
C SER A 36 6.44 6.10 4.88
N ALA A 37 7.23 7.16 4.99
CA ALA A 37 6.76 8.53 4.74
C ALA A 37 6.19 8.68 3.31
N GLN A 38 6.76 7.99 2.33
CA GLN A 38 6.27 7.99 0.96
C GLN A 38 4.85 7.39 0.87
N MET A 39 4.62 6.25 1.53
CA MET A 39 3.29 5.62 1.58
C MET A 39 2.29 6.54 2.30
N LYS A 40 2.67 7.12 3.42
CA LYS A 40 1.81 8.06 4.15
C LYS A 40 1.48 9.30 3.30
N THR A 41 2.45 9.84 2.58
CA THR A 41 2.24 10.95 1.64
C THR A 41 1.26 10.57 0.53
N PHE A 42 1.37 9.35 -0.01
CA PHE A 42 0.43 8.83 -0.99
C PHE A 42 -0.99 8.82 -0.42
N ILE A 43 -1.18 8.24 0.75
CA ILE A 43 -2.48 8.17 1.44
C ILE A 43 -3.05 9.58 1.66
N ASP A 44 -2.28 10.47 2.26
CA ASP A 44 -2.74 11.82 2.61
C ASP A 44 -3.12 12.64 1.38
N ARG A 45 -2.42 12.44 0.28
CA ARG A 45 -2.72 13.14 -0.98
C ARG A 45 -3.91 12.59 -1.74
N THR A 46 -4.44 11.42 -1.39
CA THR A 46 -5.72 10.94 -1.94
C THR A 46 -6.91 11.57 -1.25
N TYR A 47 -6.71 12.22 -0.10
CA TYR A 47 -7.79 12.80 0.69
C TYR A 47 -8.79 13.66 -0.10
N PRO A 48 -8.37 14.52 -1.05
CA PRO A 48 -9.33 15.32 -1.82
C PRO A 48 -10.29 14.52 -2.70
N ILE A 49 -9.97 13.26 -2.99
CA ILE A 49 -10.74 12.41 -3.92
C ILE A 49 -11.20 11.09 -3.31
N TRP A 50 -10.97 10.87 -2.02
CA TRP A 50 -11.21 9.56 -1.37
C TRP A 50 -12.63 9.04 -1.56
N GLN A 51 -13.63 9.93 -1.58
CA GLN A 51 -15.04 9.57 -1.78
C GLN A 51 -15.37 9.13 -3.22
N HIS A 52 -14.43 9.23 -4.15
CA HIS A 52 -14.63 8.96 -5.57
C HIS A 52 -13.60 7.97 -6.12
N LEU A 53 -13.04 7.12 -5.25
CA LEU A 53 -12.07 6.10 -5.68
C LEU A 53 -12.73 4.84 -6.21
N GLY A 54 -14.02 4.63 -5.95
CA GLY A 54 -14.77 3.46 -6.40
C GLY A 54 -14.36 2.17 -5.68
N LYS A 55 -14.81 1.05 -6.22
CA LYS A 55 -14.46 -0.29 -5.72
C LYS A 55 -13.00 -0.62 -5.96
N LYS A 56 -12.35 -1.25 -4.97
CA LYS A 56 -10.95 -1.70 -5.05
C LYS A 56 -10.76 -3.10 -4.46
N ASP A 57 -10.08 -3.95 -5.19
CA ASP A 57 -9.43 -5.13 -4.63
C ASP A 57 -8.07 -4.71 -4.09
N VAL A 58 -7.78 -5.00 -2.83
CA VAL A 58 -6.61 -4.46 -2.14
C VAL A 58 -5.66 -5.58 -1.71
N TYR A 59 -4.37 -5.37 -1.94
CA TYR A 59 -3.31 -6.25 -1.49
C TYR A 59 -2.29 -5.45 -0.68
N TYR A 60 -1.80 -6.05 0.42
CA TYR A 60 -0.70 -5.50 1.20
C TYR A 60 0.57 -6.31 0.98
N ILE A 61 1.68 -5.61 0.76
CA ILE A 61 3.02 -6.18 0.78
C ILE A 61 3.86 -5.36 1.76
N ILE A 62 4.22 -5.97 2.88
CA ILE A 62 4.93 -5.27 3.94
C ILE A 62 6.22 -5.99 4.25
N SER A 63 7.33 -5.25 4.27
CA SER A 63 8.63 -5.78 4.66
C SER A 63 9.09 -5.21 5.99
N ALA A 64 9.65 -6.05 6.84
CA ALA A 64 10.19 -5.64 8.14
C ALA A 64 11.49 -6.38 8.45
N GLY A 65 12.42 -5.68 9.07
CA GLY A 65 13.68 -6.26 9.55
C GLY A 65 13.49 -7.20 10.73
N LEU A 66 12.38 -7.11 11.43
CA LEU A 66 12.03 -7.92 12.60
C LEU A 66 10.75 -8.75 12.35
N GLY A 67 10.17 -9.26 13.42
CA GLY A 67 9.05 -10.20 13.37
C GLY A 67 7.69 -9.59 13.01
N GLU A 68 6.69 -10.44 12.97
CA GLU A 68 5.33 -10.12 12.49
C GLU A 68 4.61 -9.11 13.39
N ASP A 69 4.88 -9.11 14.69
CA ASP A 69 4.35 -8.15 15.67
C ASP A 69 4.65 -6.69 15.27
N ILE A 70 5.80 -6.45 14.65
CA ILE A 70 6.19 -5.13 14.15
C ILE A 70 5.35 -4.74 12.94
N VAL A 71 5.05 -5.70 12.07
CA VAL A 71 4.19 -5.48 10.91
C VAL A 71 2.78 -5.13 11.38
N GLU A 72 2.21 -5.90 12.28
CA GLU A 72 0.85 -5.68 12.79
C GLU A 72 0.67 -4.27 13.38
N ARG A 73 1.69 -3.78 14.11
CA ARG A 73 1.67 -2.42 14.66
C ARG A 73 1.68 -1.33 13.58
N SER A 74 2.20 -1.63 12.39
CA SER A 74 2.29 -0.67 11.28
C SER A 74 1.03 -0.60 10.40
N LEU A 75 0.06 -1.50 10.59
CA LEU A 75 -1.10 -1.61 9.71
C LEU A 75 -2.12 -0.49 9.85
N GLY A 76 -2.16 0.19 10.98
CA GLY A 76 -3.23 1.15 11.31
C GLY A 76 -3.47 2.23 10.26
N ASP A 77 -2.40 2.78 9.67
CA ASP A 77 -2.52 3.80 8.63
C ASP A 77 -3.06 3.23 7.31
N LEU A 78 -2.65 2.00 6.94
CA LEU A 78 -3.16 1.32 5.74
C LEU A 78 -4.63 0.94 5.92
N ASP A 79 -4.96 0.32 7.03
CA ASP A 79 -6.33 -0.08 7.34
C ASP A 79 -7.25 1.15 7.39
N GLY A 80 -6.81 2.24 8.04
CA GLY A 80 -7.55 3.49 8.09
C GLY A 80 -7.82 4.10 6.70
N PHE A 81 -6.87 3.99 5.77
CA PHE A 81 -7.08 4.42 4.40
C PHE A 81 -8.06 3.51 3.66
N VAL A 82 -7.86 2.19 3.74
CA VAL A 82 -8.67 1.21 3.00
C VAL A 82 -10.11 1.19 3.48
N GLU A 83 -10.34 1.29 4.79
CA GLU A 83 -11.69 1.34 5.38
C GLU A 83 -12.52 2.56 4.93
N HIS A 84 -11.88 3.60 4.44
CA HIS A 84 -12.53 4.79 3.89
C HIS A 84 -12.79 4.73 2.40
N LEU A 85 -12.37 3.66 1.70
CA LEU A 85 -12.76 3.45 0.32
C LEU A 85 -14.27 3.17 0.23
N GLU A 86 -14.89 3.60 -0.87
CA GLU A 86 -16.33 3.43 -1.09
C GLU A 86 -16.77 1.96 -1.03
N GLU A 87 -16.00 1.09 -1.68
CA GLU A 87 -16.15 -0.37 -1.63
C GLU A 87 -14.78 -1.01 -1.76
N TYR A 88 -14.46 -1.97 -0.90
CA TYR A 88 -13.16 -2.65 -0.95
C TYR A 88 -13.27 -4.11 -0.52
N GLU A 89 -12.30 -4.89 -0.99
CA GLU A 89 -12.05 -6.24 -0.50
C GLU A 89 -10.53 -6.44 -0.35
N ILE A 90 -10.08 -6.83 0.84
CA ILE A 90 -8.67 -7.19 1.04
C ILE A 90 -8.48 -8.63 0.55
N LYS A 91 -7.85 -8.78 -0.60
CA LYS A 91 -7.62 -10.06 -1.28
C LYS A 91 -6.38 -10.79 -0.81
N GLY A 92 -5.41 -10.08 -0.27
CA GLY A 92 -4.18 -10.71 0.22
C GLY A 92 -3.31 -9.77 1.05
N LYS A 93 -2.60 -10.36 2.01
CA LYS A 93 -1.60 -9.68 2.84
C LYS A 93 -0.34 -10.53 2.86
N LEU A 94 0.78 -9.96 2.43
CA LEU A 94 2.09 -10.61 2.45
C LEU A 94 3.03 -9.85 3.38
N TYR A 95 3.59 -10.53 4.35
CA TYR A 95 4.52 -9.99 5.35
C TYR A 95 5.88 -10.63 5.20
N ALA A 96 6.84 -9.91 4.61
CA ALA A 96 8.23 -10.31 4.54
C ALA A 96 8.94 -9.87 5.82
N THR A 97 9.02 -10.75 6.79
CA THR A 97 9.64 -10.49 8.09
C THR A 97 11.08 -11.02 8.16
N ASN A 98 11.88 -10.47 9.09
CA ASN A 98 13.29 -10.83 9.26
C ASN A 98 14.11 -10.65 7.97
N VAL A 99 13.85 -9.56 7.26
CA VAL A 99 14.52 -9.19 6.00
C VAL A 99 15.29 -7.88 6.16
N MET A 100 16.23 -7.86 7.11
CA MET A 100 17.01 -6.66 7.45
C MET A 100 17.90 -6.20 6.29
N ASP A 101 18.50 -7.14 5.57
CA ASP A 101 19.43 -6.85 4.50
C ASP A 101 18.83 -7.09 3.11
N ALA A 102 19.31 -6.33 2.14
CA ALA A 102 18.88 -6.46 0.76
C ALA A 102 19.13 -7.88 0.22
N GLY A 103 18.14 -8.42 -0.48
CA GLY A 103 18.22 -9.75 -1.10
C GLY A 103 17.82 -10.91 -0.19
N LEU A 104 17.72 -10.74 1.11
CA LEU A 104 17.31 -11.84 2.02
C LEU A 104 15.93 -12.42 1.71
N VAL A 105 15.04 -11.62 1.15
CA VAL A 105 13.67 -12.03 0.84
C VAL A 105 13.62 -13.08 -0.27
N THR A 106 14.58 -13.10 -1.19
CA THR A 106 14.55 -13.98 -2.38
C THR A 106 14.63 -15.47 -2.04
N GLY A 107 15.24 -15.82 -0.91
CA GLY A 107 15.33 -17.20 -0.41
C GLY A 107 14.15 -17.66 0.46
N LYS A 108 13.16 -16.81 0.68
CA LYS A 108 12.04 -17.09 1.57
C LYS A 108 10.78 -17.48 0.79
N ASP A 109 9.94 -18.30 1.39
CA ASP A 109 8.65 -18.75 0.80
C ASP A 109 7.74 -17.56 0.46
N ILE A 110 7.82 -16.47 1.20
CA ILE A 110 7.04 -15.27 0.95
C ILE A 110 7.31 -14.67 -0.45
N TYR A 111 8.53 -14.82 -0.97
CA TYR A 111 8.87 -14.39 -2.32
C TYR A 111 8.08 -15.15 -3.38
N LYS A 112 7.98 -16.48 -3.21
CA LYS A 112 7.19 -17.34 -4.08
C LYS A 112 5.69 -17.02 -3.95
N GLN A 113 5.19 -16.85 -2.74
CA GLN A 113 3.80 -16.46 -2.49
C GLN A 113 3.45 -15.13 -3.18
N ALA A 114 4.35 -14.15 -3.14
CA ALA A 114 4.17 -12.87 -3.84
C ALA A 114 4.07 -13.05 -5.36
N TYR A 115 4.92 -13.89 -5.92
CA TYR A 115 4.89 -14.21 -7.35
C TYR A 115 3.57 -14.88 -7.74
N GLU A 116 3.15 -15.90 -6.99
CA GLU A 116 1.90 -16.63 -7.23
C GLU A 116 0.68 -15.71 -7.09
N MET A 117 0.67 -14.86 -6.09
CA MET A 117 -0.40 -13.87 -5.90
C MET A 117 -0.49 -12.89 -7.06
N GLY A 118 0.65 -12.38 -7.56
CA GLY A 118 0.71 -11.49 -8.71
C GLY A 118 0.25 -12.15 -10.01
N TYR A 119 0.47 -13.46 -10.14
CA TYR A 119 0.02 -14.22 -11.30
C TYR A 119 -1.51 -14.37 -11.37
N LEU A 120 -2.20 -14.30 -10.22
CA LEU A 120 -3.65 -14.45 -10.11
C LEU A 120 -4.42 -13.12 -10.24
N ILE A 121 -3.72 -12.00 -10.24
CA ILE A 121 -4.30 -10.67 -10.43
C ILE A 121 -4.41 -10.36 -11.92
#